data_b437bb8114ff30a1cf67776082c46ccd
#
_entry.id   b437bb8114ff30a1cf67776082c46ccd
#
_cell.length_a   1.000
_cell.length_b   1.000
_cell.length_c   1.000
_cell.angle_alpha   90.00
_cell.angle_beta   90.00
_cell.angle_gamma   90.00
#
_symmetry.space_group_name_H-M   'P 1'
#
loop_
_entity.id
_entity.type
_entity.pdbx_description
1 polymer ?
#
loop_
_entity_poly.entity_id
_entity_poly.type
_entity_poly.pdbx_seq_one_letter_code
_entity_poly.pdbx_strand_id
1 'polypeptide(L)'
;MHIAFLTPEYPDATTGKSGGLGTSISNIAKALFNKGITVSVIIPYQDKSEVINRDGIQIFKIAQKKYPIANWYFYKKAVAEIINQFIAAYKIDVIEAPDWTGISAFMNLDCPITVRLNGSDAYFCHIDNRPQKKKNFYLEKLNLQNATGLLSASSYTAQITKKVFNMNREFTTIHNAIDAQSFLPQGQELENQILYFGTVIRKKGVLDLAVAFNKLIELRPESQLIFLGKDTTDYKTQSSTVVLVKSMLTVKASKQTTFIEEVPYHEVKEYLSKATVICLPSYAEAYPMTWLEAMSMEKALVTSDIGWAQEMMVHGETGFMVHPSKHADMTAYLKRMLDDKVLRIQMGKNARKRVKEHFSTDVIVEQNIFYYKELLGL
;
A
#
# COMPACT_ATOMS: atom_id res chain seq x y z
N MET A 1 -7.21 -25.72 -6.97
CA MET A 1 -6.15 -24.70 -7.22
C MET A 1 -5.55 -24.27 -5.89
N HIS A 2 -4.23 -24.25 -5.80
CA HIS A 2 -3.47 -23.84 -4.62
C HIS A 2 -2.56 -22.66 -4.99
N ILE A 3 -2.80 -21.50 -4.41
CA ILE A 3 -2.01 -20.26 -4.63
C ILE A 3 -1.11 -20.02 -3.42
N ALA A 4 0.18 -19.79 -3.65
CA ALA A 4 1.10 -19.43 -2.59
C ALA A 4 1.65 -18.01 -2.80
N PHE A 5 1.59 -17.18 -1.76
CA PHE A 5 2.17 -15.83 -1.77
C PHE A 5 3.58 -15.86 -1.19
N LEU A 6 4.58 -15.54 -2.01
CA LEU A 6 5.96 -15.34 -1.56
C LEU A 6 6.13 -13.86 -1.18
N THR A 7 6.28 -13.55 0.09
CA THR A 7 6.31 -12.16 0.59
C THR A 7 7.32 -11.94 1.71
N PRO A 8 7.97 -10.76 1.80
CA PRO A 8 8.85 -10.45 2.92
C PRO A 8 8.10 -10.11 4.21
N GLU A 9 6.80 -9.82 4.15
CA GLU A 9 5.99 -9.41 5.28
C GLU A 9 4.56 -9.97 5.20
N TYR A 10 3.97 -10.26 6.35
CA TYR A 10 2.58 -10.68 6.48
C TYR A 10 2.07 -10.27 7.88
N PRO A 11 0.81 -9.80 8.04
CA PRO A 11 0.30 -9.32 9.33
C PRO A 11 -0.08 -10.49 10.27
N ASP A 12 0.94 -11.16 10.81
CA ASP A 12 0.81 -12.17 11.86
C ASP A 12 1.76 -11.83 13.01
N ALA A 13 1.34 -12.06 14.25
CA ALA A 13 2.12 -11.73 15.45
C ALA A 13 3.50 -12.40 15.49
N THR A 14 3.70 -13.48 14.74
CA THR A 14 4.95 -14.26 14.71
C THR A 14 5.88 -13.90 13.56
N THR A 15 5.47 -13.02 12.63
CA THR A 15 6.21 -12.71 11.40
C THR A 15 6.82 -11.31 11.39
N GLY A 16 6.69 -10.57 12.48
CA GLY A 16 7.19 -9.21 12.61
C GLY A 16 6.22 -8.13 12.09
N LYS A 17 6.75 -6.91 11.92
CA LYS A 17 5.93 -5.77 11.46
C LYS A 17 5.54 -5.93 9.99
N SER A 18 4.30 -5.57 9.69
CA SER A 18 3.75 -5.60 8.34
C SER A 18 3.23 -4.21 7.94
N GLY A 19 3.44 -3.85 6.69
CA GLY A 19 2.94 -2.60 6.11
C GLY A 19 1.80 -2.84 5.11
N GLY A 20 1.65 -1.91 4.17
CA GLY A 20 0.60 -1.97 3.16
C GLY A 20 0.67 -3.18 2.22
N LEU A 21 1.88 -3.68 1.93
CA LEU A 21 2.09 -4.88 1.13
C LEU A 21 1.49 -6.10 1.83
N GLY A 22 1.87 -6.36 3.07
CA GLY A 22 1.36 -7.50 3.82
C GLY A 22 -0.15 -7.41 4.07
N THR A 23 -0.69 -6.20 4.30
CA THR A 23 -2.14 -5.98 4.42
C THR A 23 -2.86 -6.33 3.11
N SER A 24 -2.35 -5.89 1.96
CA SER A 24 -2.91 -6.22 0.64
C SER A 24 -2.92 -7.73 0.39
N ILE A 25 -1.78 -8.40 0.65
CA ILE A 25 -1.66 -9.86 0.52
C ILE A 25 -2.63 -10.59 1.46
N SER A 26 -2.74 -10.15 2.71
CA SER A 26 -3.65 -10.76 3.68
C SER A 26 -5.11 -10.66 3.25
N ASN A 27 -5.52 -9.50 2.72
CA ASN A 27 -6.88 -9.30 2.24
C ASN A 27 -7.22 -10.28 1.10
N ILE A 28 -6.34 -10.39 0.09
CA ILE A 28 -6.61 -11.29 -1.04
C ILE A 28 -6.46 -12.77 -0.66
N ALA A 29 -5.50 -13.13 0.20
CA ALA A 29 -5.31 -14.49 0.69
C ALA A 29 -6.54 -15.00 1.43
N LYS A 30 -7.10 -14.21 2.35
CA LYS A 30 -8.34 -14.54 3.07
C LYS A 30 -9.55 -14.62 2.11
N ALA A 31 -9.66 -13.71 1.16
CA ALA A 31 -10.74 -13.72 0.19
C ALA A 31 -10.70 -14.96 -0.71
N LEU A 32 -9.51 -15.36 -1.20
CA LEU A 32 -9.31 -16.60 -1.95
C LEU A 32 -9.67 -17.84 -1.12
N PHE A 33 -9.22 -17.90 0.14
CA PHE A 33 -9.54 -18.99 1.04
C PHE A 33 -11.06 -19.12 1.25
N ASN A 34 -11.76 -18.01 1.46
CA ASN A 34 -13.21 -17.96 1.61
C ASN A 34 -13.97 -18.41 0.34
N LYS A 35 -13.33 -18.34 -0.83
CA LYS A 35 -13.86 -18.87 -2.11
C LYS A 35 -13.49 -20.35 -2.36
N GLY A 36 -12.92 -21.03 -1.35
CA GLY A 36 -12.54 -22.44 -1.45
C GLY A 36 -11.24 -22.71 -2.20
N ILE A 37 -10.44 -21.68 -2.44
CA ILE A 37 -9.08 -21.80 -3.00
C ILE A 37 -8.13 -22.14 -1.86
N THR A 38 -7.27 -23.13 -2.05
CA THR A 38 -6.19 -23.41 -1.08
C THR A 38 -5.16 -22.30 -1.14
N VAL A 39 -4.80 -21.74 0.01
CA VAL A 39 -3.87 -20.62 0.08
C VAL A 39 -2.74 -20.92 1.07
N SER A 40 -1.52 -20.56 0.66
CA SER A 40 -0.34 -20.55 1.52
C SER A 40 0.40 -19.22 1.44
N VAL A 41 1.15 -18.89 2.49
CA VAL A 41 2.04 -17.72 2.52
C VAL A 41 3.45 -18.19 2.86
N ILE A 42 4.43 -17.79 2.05
CA ILE A 42 5.83 -18.16 2.22
C ILE A 42 6.61 -16.90 2.58
N ILE A 43 7.24 -16.91 3.78
CA ILE A 43 7.91 -15.73 4.33
C ILE A 43 9.39 -16.07 4.57
N PRO A 44 10.30 -15.66 3.68
CA PRO A 44 11.74 -15.78 3.89
C PRO A 44 12.26 -14.75 4.92
N TYR A 45 13.54 -14.84 5.24
CA TYR A 45 14.26 -13.93 6.14
C TYR A 45 13.79 -13.96 7.60
N GLN A 46 13.27 -15.10 8.06
CA GLN A 46 12.80 -15.27 9.42
C GLN A 46 13.92 -15.80 10.35
N ASP A 47 13.74 -15.65 11.66
CA ASP A 47 14.72 -16.14 12.63
C ASP A 47 14.77 -17.67 12.69
N LYS A 48 13.63 -18.33 12.49
CA LYS A 48 13.50 -19.79 12.43
C LYS A 48 12.57 -20.24 11.31
N SER A 49 12.81 -21.48 10.85
CA SER A 49 11.88 -22.15 9.93
C SER A 49 10.79 -22.85 10.74
N GLU A 50 9.54 -22.58 10.40
CA GLU A 50 8.37 -23.23 10.99
C GLU A 50 7.16 -23.13 10.05
N VAL A 51 6.20 -24.02 10.23
CA VAL A 51 4.91 -23.98 9.54
C VAL A 51 3.82 -23.69 10.56
N ILE A 52 3.02 -22.67 10.30
CA ILE A 52 1.95 -22.23 11.18
C ILE A 52 0.65 -22.25 10.39
N ASN A 53 -0.47 -22.64 11.02
CA ASN A 53 -1.81 -22.47 10.44
C ASN A 53 -2.50 -21.30 11.13
N ARG A 54 -3.04 -20.37 10.33
CA ARG A 54 -3.85 -19.26 10.79
C ARG A 54 -5.12 -19.17 9.95
N ASP A 55 -6.25 -19.39 10.58
CA ASP A 55 -7.58 -19.31 9.95
C ASP A 55 -7.67 -20.16 8.65
N GLY A 56 -7.01 -21.33 8.63
CA GLY A 56 -6.96 -22.22 7.48
C GLY A 56 -5.89 -21.91 6.44
N ILE A 57 -5.17 -20.81 6.55
CA ILE A 57 -4.05 -20.43 5.69
C ILE A 57 -2.74 -20.95 6.29
N GLN A 58 -1.97 -21.71 5.51
CA GLN A 58 -0.64 -22.19 5.92
C GLN A 58 0.42 -21.11 5.70
N ILE A 59 1.17 -20.81 6.75
CA ILE A 59 2.28 -19.85 6.72
C ILE A 59 3.60 -20.61 6.88
N PHE A 60 4.40 -20.61 5.82
CA PHE A 60 5.74 -21.22 5.78
C PHE A 60 6.79 -20.15 6.06
N LYS A 61 7.38 -20.18 7.23
CA LYS A 61 8.51 -19.31 7.59
C LYS A 61 9.80 -19.98 7.22
N ILE A 62 10.70 -19.28 6.52
CA ILE A 62 12.02 -19.79 6.12
C ILE A 62 13.09 -18.96 6.83
N ALA A 63 13.92 -19.66 7.63
CA ALA A 63 15.01 -19.04 8.38
C ALA A 63 16.03 -18.38 7.47
N GLN A 64 16.54 -17.23 7.88
CA GLN A 64 17.63 -16.57 7.19
C GLN A 64 18.94 -17.37 7.41
N LYS A 65 19.60 -17.72 6.29
CA LYS A 65 20.97 -18.30 6.32
C LYS A 65 21.96 -17.24 5.84
N LYS A 66 23.13 -17.21 6.45
CA LYS A 66 24.23 -16.36 6.05
C LYS A 66 25.24 -17.16 5.24
N TYR A 67 25.69 -16.61 4.11
CA TYR A 67 26.71 -17.19 3.24
C TYR A 67 27.92 -16.27 3.19
N PRO A 68 29.17 -16.79 3.18
CA PRO A 68 30.39 -15.97 3.22
C PRO A 68 30.52 -15.02 2.02
N ILE A 69 30.12 -15.49 0.83
CA ILE A 69 30.24 -14.75 -0.44
C ILE A 69 28.87 -14.70 -1.11
N ALA A 70 28.53 -13.57 -1.73
CA ALA A 70 27.27 -13.37 -2.49
C ALA A 70 26.02 -13.86 -1.73
N ASN A 71 25.94 -13.57 -0.44
CA ASN A 71 24.89 -14.04 0.48
C ASN A 71 23.49 -13.90 -0.10
N TRP A 72 23.17 -12.77 -0.73
CA TRP A 72 21.88 -12.48 -1.34
C TRP A 72 21.54 -13.46 -2.50
N TYR A 73 22.53 -13.97 -3.24
CA TYR A 73 22.33 -14.92 -4.32
C TYR A 73 22.14 -16.35 -3.78
N PHE A 74 23.07 -16.82 -2.96
CA PHE A 74 23.02 -18.18 -2.43
C PHE A 74 21.81 -18.38 -1.50
N TYR A 75 21.41 -17.35 -0.74
CA TYR A 75 20.20 -17.43 0.07
C TYR A 75 18.95 -17.57 -0.81
N LYS A 76 18.82 -16.80 -1.90
CA LYS A 76 17.70 -16.93 -2.84
C LYS A 76 17.65 -18.32 -3.48
N LYS A 77 18.78 -18.91 -3.83
CA LYS A 77 18.86 -20.27 -4.36
C LYS A 77 18.39 -21.30 -3.33
N ALA A 78 18.87 -21.21 -2.08
CA ALA A 78 18.43 -22.09 -1.01
C ALA A 78 16.93 -21.93 -0.71
N VAL A 79 16.39 -20.72 -0.74
CA VAL A 79 14.96 -20.48 -0.58
C VAL A 79 14.17 -21.11 -1.73
N ALA A 80 14.65 -21.00 -2.98
CA ALA A 80 14.02 -21.63 -4.14
C ALA A 80 13.93 -23.16 -4.00
N GLU A 81 14.99 -23.81 -3.53
CA GLU A 81 15.01 -25.26 -3.25
C GLU A 81 13.95 -25.66 -2.22
N ILE A 82 13.84 -24.90 -1.12
CA ILE A 82 12.82 -25.12 -0.08
C ILE A 82 11.40 -24.90 -0.67
N ILE A 83 11.22 -23.87 -1.48
CA ILE A 83 9.93 -23.60 -2.12
C ILE A 83 9.55 -24.73 -3.07
N ASN A 84 10.49 -25.28 -3.85
CA ASN A 84 10.23 -26.44 -4.74
C ASN A 84 9.83 -27.69 -3.95
N GLN A 85 10.39 -27.89 -2.76
CA GLN A 85 9.91 -28.94 -1.85
C GLN A 85 8.47 -28.70 -1.39
N PHE A 86 8.09 -27.43 -1.11
CA PHE A 86 6.71 -27.09 -0.78
C PHE A 86 5.77 -27.25 -1.97
N ILE A 87 6.21 -26.85 -3.18
CA ILE A 87 5.42 -27.06 -4.42
C ILE A 87 5.07 -28.53 -4.58
N ALA A 88 6.06 -29.42 -4.48
CA ALA A 88 5.86 -30.86 -4.60
C ALA A 88 4.98 -31.44 -3.48
N ALA A 89 5.25 -31.08 -2.21
CA ALA A 89 4.58 -31.64 -1.04
C ALA A 89 3.12 -31.18 -0.90
N TYR A 90 2.84 -29.90 -1.23
CA TYR A 90 1.53 -29.28 -1.03
C TYR A 90 0.77 -29.04 -2.34
N LYS A 91 1.33 -29.43 -3.48
CA LYS A 91 0.74 -29.27 -4.81
C LYS A 91 0.38 -27.79 -5.08
N ILE A 92 1.35 -26.90 -4.93
CA ILE A 92 1.17 -25.48 -5.21
C ILE A 92 1.13 -25.29 -6.73
N ASP A 93 0.05 -24.69 -7.23
CA ASP A 93 -0.15 -24.48 -8.66
C ASP A 93 0.48 -23.19 -9.16
N VAL A 94 0.45 -22.11 -8.35
CA VAL A 94 0.98 -20.78 -8.69
C VAL A 94 1.63 -20.15 -7.49
N ILE A 95 2.78 -19.47 -7.71
CA ILE A 95 3.37 -18.56 -6.74
C ILE A 95 3.17 -17.13 -7.19
N GLU A 96 2.59 -16.28 -6.34
CA GLU A 96 2.57 -14.85 -6.53
C GLU A 96 3.62 -14.19 -5.63
N ALA A 97 4.44 -13.31 -6.21
CA ALA A 97 5.48 -12.56 -5.51
C ALA A 97 5.36 -11.05 -5.79
N PRO A 98 5.75 -10.16 -4.87
CA PRO A 98 5.83 -8.73 -5.14
C PRO A 98 7.04 -8.38 -6.01
N ASP A 99 6.99 -7.20 -6.61
CA ASP A 99 8.13 -6.62 -7.34
C ASP A 99 9.25 -6.11 -6.43
N TRP A 100 8.94 -5.85 -5.17
CA TRP A 100 9.83 -5.26 -4.17
C TRP A 100 11.15 -6.03 -4.04
N THR A 101 12.27 -5.30 -4.25
CA THR A 101 13.66 -5.76 -4.21
C THR A 101 13.96 -7.03 -5.03
N GLY A 102 13.07 -7.41 -5.96
CA GLY A 102 13.26 -8.58 -6.80
C GLY A 102 13.34 -9.88 -5.98
N ILE A 103 12.37 -10.13 -5.12
CA ILE A 103 12.40 -11.25 -4.15
C ILE A 103 12.60 -12.60 -4.83
N SER A 104 11.93 -12.86 -5.97
CA SER A 104 12.02 -14.11 -6.73
C SER A 104 13.13 -14.11 -7.79
N ALA A 105 13.95 -13.05 -7.90
CA ALA A 105 15.09 -13.05 -8.80
C ALA A 105 16.05 -14.22 -8.50
N PHE A 106 16.49 -14.91 -9.55
CA PHE A 106 17.32 -16.14 -9.49
C PHE A 106 16.64 -17.39 -8.93
N MET A 107 15.34 -17.34 -8.61
CA MET A 107 14.59 -18.54 -8.26
C MET A 107 14.16 -19.27 -9.54
N ASN A 108 14.44 -20.56 -9.60
CA ASN A 108 13.89 -21.46 -10.60
C ASN A 108 12.85 -22.33 -9.88
N LEU A 109 11.56 -22.05 -10.11
CA LEU A 109 10.47 -22.69 -9.41
C LEU A 109 9.77 -23.68 -10.33
N ASP A 110 9.30 -24.80 -9.75
CA ASP A 110 8.68 -25.89 -10.48
C ASP A 110 7.17 -25.64 -10.76
N CYS A 111 6.70 -24.41 -10.57
CA CYS A 111 5.36 -23.97 -10.98
C CYS A 111 5.42 -22.53 -11.54
N PRO A 112 4.37 -22.08 -12.26
CA PRO A 112 4.25 -20.71 -12.71
C PRO A 112 4.42 -19.70 -11.58
N ILE A 113 5.18 -18.62 -11.87
CA ILE A 113 5.33 -17.48 -10.95
C ILE A 113 4.72 -16.24 -11.59
N THR A 114 3.86 -15.55 -10.85
CA THR A 114 3.39 -14.22 -11.21
C THR A 114 3.98 -13.17 -10.30
N VAL A 115 4.35 -12.01 -10.86
CA VAL A 115 4.88 -10.89 -10.07
C VAL A 115 3.87 -9.75 -10.10
N ARG A 116 3.44 -9.31 -8.91
CA ARG A 116 2.55 -8.18 -8.72
C ARG A 116 3.34 -6.92 -8.42
N LEU A 117 3.06 -5.86 -9.16
CA LEU A 117 3.62 -4.53 -8.91
C LEU A 117 2.91 -3.87 -7.73
N ASN A 118 3.63 -3.71 -6.64
CA ASN A 118 3.22 -2.96 -5.45
C ASN A 118 4.09 -1.70 -5.26
N GLY A 119 4.88 -1.35 -6.26
CA GLY A 119 5.83 -0.26 -6.28
C GLY A 119 7.23 -0.71 -5.88
N SER A 120 8.05 -1.06 -6.90
CA SER A 120 9.45 -1.41 -6.72
C SER A 120 10.30 -0.20 -6.29
N ASP A 121 11.52 -0.44 -5.80
CA ASP A 121 12.47 0.65 -5.52
C ASP A 121 12.77 1.46 -6.80
N ALA A 122 12.86 0.81 -7.97
CA ALA A 122 13.04 1.48 -9.26
C ALA A 122 11.88 2.41 -9.60
N TYR A 123 10.64 1.96 -9.38
CA TYR A 123 9.44 2.76 -9.59
C TYR A 123 9.45 4.02 -8.70
N PHE A 124 9.67 3.87 -7.40
CA PHE A 124 9.72 5.00 -6.48
C PHE A 124 10.92 5.92 -6.73
N CYS A 125 12.11 5.37 -7.04
CA CYS A 125 13.28 6.17 -7.40
C CYS A 125 13.02 7.03 -8.64
N HIS A 126 12.33 6.47 -9.65
CA HIS A 126 11.96 7.20 -10.86
C HIS A 126 11.01 8.37 -10.57
N ILE A 127 9.95 8.13 -9.77
CA ILE A 127 8.97 9.18 -9.43
C ILE A 127 9.60 10.25 -8.53
N ASP A 128 10.38 9.84 -7.53
CA ASP A 128 11.04 10.75 -6.59
C ASP A 128 12.27 11.47 -7.22
N ASN A 129 12.62 11.13 -8.46
CA ASN A 129 13.82 11.61 -9.16
C ASN A 129 15.08 11.44 -8.30
N ARG A 130 15.26 10.26 -7.70
CA ARG A 130 16.39 9.90 -6.84
C ARG A 130 17.19 8.73 -7.43
N PRO A 131 18.51 8.65 -7.16
CA PRO A 131 19.33 7.55 -7.66
C PRO A 131 18.92 6.23 -7.02
N GLN A 132 18.87 5.19 -7.84
CA GLN A 132 18.65 3.82 -7.39
C GLN A 132 19.98 3.04 -7.31
N LYS A 133 20.08 2.11 -6.36
CA LYS A 133 21.19 1.16 -6.30
C LYS A 133 21.12 0.21 -7.50
N LYS A 134 22.19 0.17 -8.33
CA LYS A 134 22.25 -0.68 -9.54
C LYS A 134 21.87 -2.13 -9.26
N LYS A 135 22.33 -2.69 -8.13
CA LYS A 135 21.96 -4.05 -7.71
C LYS A 135 20.45 -4.25 -7.60
N ASN A 136 19.75 -3.34 -6.93
CA ASN A 136 18.28 -3.43 -6.77
C ASN A 136 17.59 -3.35 -8.14
N PHE A 137 18.03 -2.41 -9.00
CA PHE A 137 17.50 -2.27 -10.35
C PHE A 137 17.58 -3.59 -11.15
N TYR A 138 18.75 -4.23 -11.16
CA TYR A 138 18.92 -5.49 -11.89
C TYR A 138 18.13 -6.65 -11.28
N LEU A 139 18.04 -6.72 -9.95
CA LEU A 139 17.24 -7.75 -9.28
C LEU A 139 15.75 -7.60 -9.58
N GLU A 140 15.22 -6.38 -9.53
CA GLU A 140 13.82 -6.10 -9.85
C GLU A 140 13.53 -6.35 -11.33
N LYS A 141 14.43 -5.94 -12.24
CA LYS A 141 14.31 -6.25 -13.67
C LYS A 141 14.28 -7.75 -13.93
N LEU A 142 15.20 -8.51 -13.35
CA LEU A 142 15.29 -9.96 -13.50
C LEU A 142 14.04 -10.66 -12.92
N ASN A 143 13.54 -10.19 -11.79
CA ASN A 143 12.30 -10.67 -11.18
C ASN A 143 11.12 -10.59 -12.16
N LEU A 144 10.97 -9.44 -12.82
CA LEU A 144 9.92 -9.23 -13.81
C LEU A 144 10.14 -10.01 -15.11
N GLN A 145 11.40 -10.14 -15.57
CA GLN A 145 11.71 -10.86 -16.80
C GLN A 145 11.43 -12.36 -16.68
N ASN A 146 11.72 -12.95 -15.53
CA ASN A 146 11.57 -14.39 -15.28
C ASN A 146 10.16 -14.80 -14.86
N ALA A 147 9.26 -13.86 -14.57
CA ALA A 147 7.89 -14.16 -14.20
C ALA A 147 7.12 -14.74 -15.41
N THR A 148 6.29 -15.75 -15.15
CA THR A 148 5.34 -16.31 -16.15
C THR A 148 4.25 -15.28 -16.44
N GLY A 149 3.70 -14.63 -15.39
CA GLY A 149 2.68 -13.61 -15.49
C GLY A 149 3.07 -12.32 -14.77
N LEU A 150 2.46 -11.20 -15.14
CA LEU A 150 2.69 -9.90 -14.55
C LEU A 150 1.37 -9.23 -14.16
N LEU A 151 1.23 -8.90 -12.89
CA LEU A 151 0.10 -8.16 -12.33
C LEU A 151 0.54 -6.75 -11.92
N SER A 152 -0.40 -5.82 -11.93
CA SER A 152 -0.16 -4.47 -11.39
C SER A 152 -1.35 -4.00 -10.56
N ALA A 153 -1.07 -3.35 -9.45
CA ALA A 153 -2.11 -2.73 -8.61
C ALA A 153 -2.77 -1.51 -9.29
N SER A 154 -2.11 -0.88 -10.26
CA SER A 154 -2.68 0.18 -11.09
C SER A 154 -2.08 0.16 -12.49
N SER A 155 -2.84 0.62 -13.48
CA SER A 155 -2.33 0.77 -14.86
C SER A 155 -1.22 1.83 -14.92
N TYR A 156 -1.30 2.85 -14.10
CA TYR A 156 -0.22 3.85 -13.95
C TYR A 156 1.10 3.21 -13.51
N THR A 157 1.08 2.36 -12.46
CA THR A 157 2.30 1.66 -12.00
C THR A 157 2.86 0.74 -13.08
N ALA A 158 2.01 0.03 -13.84
CA ALA A 158 2.43 -0.78 -14.96
C ALA A 158 3.15 0.03 -16.04
N GLN A 159 2.56 1.17 -16.45
CA GLN A 159 3.13 2.04 -17.48
C GLN A 159 4.50 2.60 -17.07
N ILE A 160 4.62 3.10 -15.85
CA ILE A 160 5.90 3.61 -15.33
C ILE A 160 6.94 2.49 -15.24
N THR A 161 6.55 1.31 -14.76
CA THR A 161 7.44 0.15 -14.66
C THR A 161 7.94 -0.32 -16.05
N LYS A 162 7.03 -0.40 -17.05
CA LYS A 162 7.42 -0.67 -18.46
C LYS A 162 8.49 0.30 -18.94
N LYS A 163 8.28 1.60 -18.70
CA LYS A 163 9.22 2.66 -19.09
C LYS A 163 10.57 2.53 -18.37
N VAL A 164 10.56 2.37 -17.04
CA VAL A 164 11.77 2.31 -16.20
C VAL A 164 12.66 1.15 -16.58
N PHE A 165 12.10 -0.04 -16.82
CA PHE A 165 12.87 -1.23 -17.16
C PHE A 165 13.02 -1.47 -18.67
N ASN A 166 12.44 -0.61 -19.52
CA ASN A 166 12.36 -0.79 -20.97
C ASN A 166 11.82 -2.18 -21.33
N MET A 167 10.61 -2.49 -20.87
CA MET A 167 9.96 -3.80 -21.03
C MET A 167 8.80 -3.73 -22.03
N ASN A 168 8.75 -4.72 -22.93
CA ASN A 168 7.62 -4.89 -23.85
C ASN A 168 6.79 -6.13 -23.45
N ARG A 169 6.40 -6.21 -22.16
CA ARG A 169 5.51 -7.26 -21.63
C ARG A 169 4.21 -6.63 -21.16
N GLU A 170 3.11 -7.37 -21.32
CA GLU A 170 1.81 -6.91 -20.84
C GLU A 170 1.67 -7.17 -19.34
N PHE A 171 0.95 -6.27 -18.69
CA PHE A 171 0.57 -6.37 -17.27
C PHE A 171 -0.95 -6.40 -17.18
N THR A 172 -1.48 -7.38 -16.48
CA THR A 172 -2.89 -7.38 -16.10
C THR A 172 -3.07 -6.49 -14.88
N THR A 173 -3.94 -5.48 -14.98
CA THR A 173 -4.23 -4.60 -13.84
C THR A 173 -5.35 -5.22 -12.99
N ILE A 174 -5.01 -5.54 -11.73
CA ILE A 174 -5.98 -5.94 -10.70
C ILE A 174 -5.66 -5.13 -9.46
N HIS A 175 -6.57 -4.24 -9.08
CA HIS A 175 -6.38 -3.33 -7.97
C HIS A 175 -6.24 -4.03 -6.62
N ASN A 176 -5.65 -3.33 -5.64
CA ASN A 176 -5.63 -3.83 -4.27
C ASN A 176 -7.05 -3.91 -3.72
N ALA A 177 -7.32 -4.98 -2.97
CA ALA A 177 -8.61 -5.23 -2.34
C ALA A 177 -8.67 -4.74 -0.90
N ILE A 178 -9.86 -4.32 -0.48
CA ILE A 178 -10.15 -4.05 0.93
C ILE A 178 -11.38 -4.82 1.40
N ASP A 179 -11.29 -5.37 2.61
CA ASP A 179 -12.46 -5.87 3.31
C ASP A 179 -13.31 -4.68 3.80
N ALA A 180 -14.28 -4.28 2.97
CA ALA A 180 -15.16 -3.16 3.26
C ALA A 180 -16.08 -3.40 4.47
N GLN A 181 -16.23 -4.65 4.92
CA GLN A 181 -16.98 -4.97 6.13
C GLN A 181 -16.16 -4.76 7.40
N SER A 182 -14.84 -4.90 7.30
CA SER A 182 -13.94 -4.56 8.40
C SER A 182 -13.79 -3.06 8.63
N PHE A 183 -14.14 -2.21 7.64
CA PHE A 183 -14.06 -0.75 7.68
C PHE A 183 -15.46 -0.13 7.54
N LEU A 184 -16.31 -0.37 8.54
CA LEU A 184 -17.66 0.21 8.58
C LEU A 184 -17.62 1.65 9.08
N PRO A 185 -18.47 2.55 8.53
CA PRO A 185 -18.71 3.85 9.15
C PRO A 185 -19.18 3.66 10.59
N GLN A 186 -18.49 4.30 11.52
CA GLN A 186 -18.79 4.20 12.94
C GLN A 186 -18.34 5.46 13.70
N GLY A 187 -18.85 5.62 14.92
CA GLY A 187 -18.44 6.70 15.81
C GLY A 187 -18.97 8.06 15.42
N GLN A 188 -18.54 9.07 16.15
CA GLN A 188 -18.91 10.47 15.94
C GLN A 188 -17.69 11.27 15.48
N GLU A 189 -17.87 12.05 14.42
CA GLU A 189 -16.84 12.99 13.97
C GLU A 189 -16.60 14.06 15.04
N LEU A 190 -15.34 14.36 15.28
CA LEU A 190 -14.91 15.54 16.01
C LEU A 190 -14.80 16.70 15.03
N GLU A 191 -15.52 17.78 15.28
CA GLU A 191 -15.55 18.93 14.37
C GLU A 191 -14.15 19.51 14.14
N ASN A 192 -13.92 19.98 12.91
CA ASN A 192 -12.71 20.67 12.48
C ASN A 192 -11.40 19.82 12.50
N GLN A 193 -11.52 18.49 12.60
CA GLN A 193 -10.36 17.61 12.67
C GLN A 193 -9.95 17.10 11.29
N ILE A 194 -8.73 17.41 10.87
CA ILE A 194 -8.09 16.85 9.68
C ILE A 194 -7.13 15.76 10.13
N LEU A 195 -7.22 14.58 9.51
CA LEU A 195 -6.32 13.46 9.78
C LEU A 195 -5.47 13.16 8.54
N TYR A 196 -4.16 13.13 8.73
CA TYR A 196 -3.22 12.40 7.91
C TYR A 196 -2.88 11.09 8.63
N PHE A 197 -2.90 9.96 7.94
CA PHE A 197 -2.46 8.68 8.51
C PHE A 197 -1.63 7.85 7.53
N GLY A 198 -0.62 7.20 8.08
CA GLY A 198 0.41 6.46 7.36
C GLY A 198 1.81 6.98 7.69
N THR A 199 2.83 6.31 7.17
CA THR A 199 4.24 6.68 7.43
C THR A 199 4.49 8.16 7.15
N VAL A 200 5.05 8.90 8.13
CA VAL A 200 5.41 10.29 7.97
C VAL A 200 6.72 10.36 7.19
N ILE A 201 6.60 10.55 5.88
CA ILE A 201 7.71 10.56 4.92
C ILE A 201 7.44 11.59 3.82
N ARG A 202 8.49 12.25 3.32
CA ARG A 202 8.40 13.32 2.30
C ARG A 202 7.54 12.94 1.10
N LYS A 203 7.73 11.77 0.52
CA LYS A 203 6.99 11.33 -0.66
C LYS A 203 5.46 11.24 -0.46
N LYS A 204 5.01 11.22 0.79
CA LYS A 204 3.58 11.26 1.12
C LYS A 204 3.02 12.67 1.29
N GLY A 205 3.78 13.70 0.91
CA GLY A 205 3.32 15.08 0.85
C GLY A 205 3.09 15.74 2.21
N VAL A 206 3.65 15.17 3.28
CA VAL A 206 3.44 15.67 4.66
C VAL A 206 3.98 17.08 4.87
N LEU A 207 5.03 17.47 4.13
CA LEU A 207 5.58 18.83 4.18
C LEU A 207 4.66 19.83 3.49
N ASP A 208 4.06 19.41 2.36
CA ASP A 208 3.11 20.22 1.60
C ASP A 208 1.79 20.41 2.38
N LEU A 209 1.35 19.36 3.10
CA LEU A 209 0.21 19.46 4.01
C LEU A 209 0.47 20.46 5.13
N ALA A 210 1.68 20.53 5.71
CA ALA A 210 2.03 21.53 6.70
C ALA A 210 1.91 22.95 6.14
N VAL A 211 2.39 23.20 4.91
CA VAL A 211 2.27 24.50 4.24
C VAL A 211 0.81 24.86 3.96
N ALA A 212 0.01 23.91 3.50
CA ALA A 212 -1.42 24.12 3.27
C ALA A 212 -2.16 24.40 4.60
N PHE A 213 -1.80 23.68 5.67
CA PHE A 213 -2.40 23.86 6.99
C PHE A 213 -2.05 25.24 7.60
N ASN A 214 -0.83 25.76 7.40
CA ASN A 214 -0.48 27.14 7.80
C ASN A 214 -1.44 28.17 7.20
N LYS A 215 -1.83 28.00 5.93
CA LYS A 215 -2.80 28.87 5.27
C LYS A 215 -4.22 28.66 5.79
N LEU A 216 -4.58 27.39 6.03
CA LEU A 216 -5.90 27.05 6.52
C LEU A 216 -6.18 27.63 7.90
N ILE A 217 -5.21 27.57 8.82
CA ILE A 217 -5.38 28.06 10.19
C ILE A 217 -5.58 29.59 10.29
N GLU A 218 -5.17 30.35 9.26
CA GLU A 218 -5.49 31.77 9.16
C GLU A 218 -6.95 32.02 8.75
N LEU A 219 -7.56 31.08 7.99
CA LEU A 219 -8.94 31.15 7.52
C LEU A 219 -9.90 30.50 8.48
N ARG A 220 -9.44 29.49 9.23
CA ARG A 220 -10.21 28.67 10.19
C ARG A 220 -9.34 28.34 11.42
N PRO A 221 -9.22 29.25 12.40
CA PRO A 221 -8.37 29.08 13.57
C PRO A 221 -8.68 27.85 14.44
N GLU A 222 -9.91 27.35 14.38
CA GLU A 222 -10.40 26.19 15.12
C GLU A 222 -10.00 24.84 14.49
N SER A 223 -9.43 24.85 13.28
CA SER A 223 -9.01 23.62 12.60
C SER A 223 -7.88 22.92 13.34
N GLN A 224 -7.95 21.59 13.39
CA GLN A 224 -6.95 20.73 14.01
C GLN A 224 -6.35 19.79 12.97
N LEU A 225 -5.04 19.54 13.05
CA LEU A 225 -4.34 18.60 12.19
C LEU A 225 -3.70 17.50 13.02
N ILE A 226 -4.01 16.25 12.69
CA ILE A 226 -3.40 15.08 13.30
C ILE A 226 -2.55 14.36 12.27
N PHE A 227 -1.28 14.14 12.59
CA PHE A 227 -0.41 13.19 11.90
C PHE A 227 -0.36 11.90 12.70
N LEU A 228 -0.89 10.81 12.14
CA LEU A 228 -0.87 9.48 12.73
C LEU A 228 0.04 8.56 11.92
N GLY A 229 1.16 8.16 12.49
CA GLY A 229 2.04 7.17 11.89
C GLY A 229 3.51 7.33 12.21
N LYS A 230 4.25 6.28 11.87
CA LYS A 230 5.68 6.18 12.14
C LYS A 230 6.48 7.27 11.42
N ASP A 231 7.39 7.92 12.17
CA ASP A 231 8.39 8.82 11.60
C ASP A 231 9.45 8.07 10.80
N THR A 232 10.02 8.75 9.81
CA THR A 232 11.15 8.26 9.02
C THR A 232 12.20 9.32 8.81
N THR A 233 13.43 8.88 8.59
CA THR A 233 14.52 9.77 8.18
C THR A 233 14.29 10.25 6.75
N ASP A 234 14.23 11.55 6.56
CA ASP A 234 14.13 12.18 5.25
C ASP A 234 15.41 11.99 4.44
N TYR A 235 15.28 11.47 3.22
CA TYR A 235 16.44 11.13 2.39
C TYR A 235 17.25 12.36 1.91
N LYS A 236 16.62 13.54 1.84
CA LYS A 236 17.31 14.78 1.40
C LYS A 236 18.10 15.43 2.51
N THR A 237 17.53 15.49 3.71
CA THR A 237 18.11 16.24 4.84
C THR A 237 18.76 15.36 5.89
N GLN A 238 18.56 14.03 5.81
CA GLN A 238 19.01 13.04 6.80
C GLN A 238 18.46 13.32 8.23
N SER A 239 17.37 14.08 8.33
CA SER A 239 16.70 14.43 9.58
C SER A 239 15.37 13.67 9.71
N SER A 240 14.80 13.61 10.90
CA SER A 240 13.42 13.17 11.14
C SER A 240 12.44 13.96 10.27
N THR A 241 11.55 13.27 9.56
CA THR A 241 10.52 13.95 8.76
C THR A 241 9.52 14.70 9.64
N VAL A 242 9.21 14.17 10.84
CA VAL A 242 8.36 14.85 11.82
C VAL A 242 9.01 16.18 12.29
N VAL A 243 10.33 16.19 12.54
CA VAL A 243 11.05 17.41 12.87
C VAL A 243 10.97 18.44 11.74
N LEU A 244 11.11 17.99 10.49
CA LEU A 244 10.94 18.87 9.32
C LEU A 244 9.51 19.44 9.23
N VAL A 245 8.48 18.60 9.39
CA VAL A 245 7.09 19.07 9.41
C VAL A 245 6.89 20.12 10.50
N LYS A 246 7.35 19.84 11.73
CA LYS A 246 7.27 20.80 12.86
C LYS A 246 7.96 22.13 12.56
N SER A 247 9.12 22.11 11.91
CA SER A 247 9.87 23.34 11.58
C SER A 247 9.18 24.19 10.51
N MET A 248 8.28 23.62 9.72
CA MET A 248 7.52 24.32 8.68
C MET A 248 6.21 24.93 9.20
N LEU A 249 5.71 24.46 10.33
CA LEU A 249 4.47 24.97 10.93
C LEU A 249 4.69 26.36 11.55
N THR A 250 3.74 27.27 11.31
CA THR A 250 3.67 28.53 12.04
C THR A 250 3.35 28.29 13.52
N VAL A 251 3.58 29.25 14.39
CA VAL A 251 3.27 29.15 15.82
C VAL A 251 1.79 28.80 16.04
N LYS A 252 0.89 29.41 15.26
CA LYS A 252 -0.55 29.10 15.31
C LYS A 252 -0.84 27.66 14.90
N ALA A 253 -0.33 27.24 13.75
CA ALA A 253 -0.54 25.90 13.21
C ALA A 253 0.05 24.82 14.13
N SER A 254 1.23 25.08 14.71
CA SER A 254 1.88 24.15 15.63
C SER A 254 1.04 23.87 16.89
N LYS A 255 0.33 24.87 17.41
CA LYS A 255 -0.57 24.70 18.57
C LYS A 255 -1.81 23.83 18.26
N GLN A 256 -2.17 23.72 17.01
CA GLN A 256 -3.32 22.97 16.51
C GLN A 256 -2.91 21.66 15.80
N THR A 257 -1.62 21.29 15.88
CA THR A 257 -1.10 20.07 15.24
C THR A 257 -0.66 19.06 16.28
N THR A 258 -1.17 17.84 16.18
CA THR A 258 -0.80 16.71 17.03
C THR A 258 -0.07 15.66 16.20
N PHE A 259 1.01 15.10 16.74
CA PHE A 259 1.75 13.98 16.16
C PHE A 259 1.56 12.76 17.06
N ILE A 260 1.01 11.70 16.49
CA ILE A 260 0.80 10.41 17.14
C ILE A 260 1.67 9.41 16.42
N GLU A 261 2.50 8.71 17.15
CA GLU A 261 3.33 7.65 16.60
C GLU A 261 2.49 6.47 16.08
N GLU A 262 3.12 5.39 15.79
CA GLU A 262 2.47 4.18 15.32
C GLU A 262 1.52 3.61 16.39
N VAL A 263 0.26 3.39 16.01
CA VAL A 263 -0.74 2.69 16.83
C VAL A 263 -1.01 1.30 16.25
N PRO A 264 -1.52 0.35 17.04
CA PRO A 264 -2.00 -0.93 16.52
C PRO A 264 -3.01 -0.74 15.38
N TYR A 265 -2.92 -1.56 14.33
CA TYR A 265 -3.74 -1.37 13.12
C TYR A 265 -5.25 -1.34 13.39
N HIS A 266 -5.73 -2.10 14.36
CA HIS A 266 -7.14 -2.11 14.74
C HIS A 266 -7.63 -0.79 15.35
N GLU A 267 -6.72 0.02 15.94
CA GLU A 267 -7.03 1.33 16.53
C GLU A 267 -7.12 2.43 15.45
N VAL A 268 -6.52 2.24 14.28
CA VAL A 268 -6.56 3.23 13.18
C VAL A 268 -8.01 3.62 12.83
N LYS A 269 -8.94 2.67 12.90
CA LYS A 269 -10.37 2.91 12.64
C LYS A 269 -10.99 3.94 13.58
N GLU A 270 -10.54 4.01 14.82
CA GLU A 270 -11.02 4.98 15.78
C GLU A 270 -10.61 6.41 15.40
N TYR A 271 -9.36 6.60 14.95
CA TYR A 271 -8.89 7.88 14.43
C TYR A 271 -9.61 8.28 13.14
N LEU A 272 -9.80 7.32 12.23
CA LEU A 272 -10.59 7.54 11.02
C LEU A 272 -12.02 7.96 11.35
N SER A 273 -12.67 7.30 12.32
CA SER A 273 -14.06 7.62 12.70
C SER A 273 -14.21 9.04 13.22
N LYS A 274 -13.23 9.49 14.02
CA LYS A 274 -13.22 10.83 14.62
C LYS A 274 -12.88 11.95 13.63
N ALA A 275 -12.15 11.66 12.56
CA ALA A 275 -11.74 12.67 11.61
C ALA A 275 -12.93 13.26 10.84
N THR A 276 -12.95 14.59 10.70
CA THR A 276 -13.89 15.31 9.82
C THR A 276 -13.45 15.15 8.36
N VAL A 277 -12.18 15.33 8.06
CA VAL A 277 -11.59 15.24 6.70
C VAL A 277 -10.29 14.44 6.76
N ILE A 278 -10.07 13.61 5.76
CA ILE A 278 -8.80 12.89 5.57
C ILE A 278 -7.98 13.61 4.50
N CYS A 279 -6.70 13.90 4.78
CA CYS A 279 -5.79 14.49 3.80
C CYS A 279 -4.57 13.60 3.55
N LEU A 280 -4.43 13.09 2.32
CA LEU A 280 -3.38 12.16 1.92
C LEU A 280 -2.72 12.60 0.59
N PRO A 281 -1.92 13.67 0.59
CA PRO A 281 -1.40 14.32 -0.62
C PRO A 281 -0.11 13.68 -1.12
N SER A 282 -0.09 12.37 -1.37
CA SER A 282 1.10 11.62 -1.75
C SER A 282 1.62 12.00 -3.15
N TYR A 283 2.94 12.14 -3.30
CA TYR A 283 3.62 12.25 -4.60
C TYR A 283 3.81 10.90 -5.27
N ALA A 284 3.95 9.83 -4.50
CA ALA A 284 4.28 8.51 -5.02
C ALA A 284 3.60 7.39 -4.22
N GLU A 285 2.73 6.66 -4.90
CA GLU A 285 2.09 5.44 -4.43
C GLU A 285 1.98 4.45 -5.61
N ALA A 286 1.82 3.17 -5.33
CA ALA A 286 1.40 2.20 -6.34
C ALA A 286 -0.14 2.11 -6.40
N TYR A 287 -0.75 1.83 -5.25
CA TYR A 287 -2.21 1.85 -5.01
C TYR A 287 -2.45 1.86 -3.50
N PRO A 288 -2.68 3.04 -2.87
CA PRO A 288 -2.61 3.19 -1.42
C PRO A 288 -3.79 2.56 -0.67
N MET A 289 -3.50 1.62 0.23
CA MET A 289 -4.50 1.00 1.11
C MET A 289 -5.19 2.03 2.02
N THR A 290 -4.46 3.04 2.49
CA THR A 290 -5.00 4.10 3.34
C THR A 290 -6.18 4.85 2.71
N TRP A 291 -6.16 5.05 1.40
CA TRP A 291 -7.30 5.69 0.72
C TRP A 291 -8.52 4.75 0.71
N LEU A 292 -8.33 3.46 0.42
CA LEU A 292 -9.41 2.47 0.44
C LEU A 292 -10.02 2.35 1.85
N GLU A 293 -9.18 2.38 2.89
CA GLU A 293 -9.61 2.36 4.29
C GLU A 293 -10.50 3.56 4.63
N ALA A 294 -10.05 4.77 4.29
CA ALA A 294 -10.81 5.99 4.52
C ALA A 294 -12.11 6.04 3.70
N MET A 295 -12.06 5.68 2.41
CA MET A 295 -13.22 5.61 1.53
C MET A 295 -14.26 4.60 2.06
N SER A 296 -13.79 3.45 2.56
CA SER A 296 -14.68 2.41 3.15
C SER A 296 -15.44 2.92 4.37
N MET A 297 -14.87 3.83 5.14
CA MET A 297 -15.49 4.45 6.32
C MET A 297 -16.31 5.71 6.00
N GLU A 298 -16.66 5.92 4.73
CA GLU A 298 -17.42 7.11 4.26
C GLU A 298 -16.72 8.43 4.59
N LYS A 299 -15.39 8.45 4.66
CA LYS A 299 -14.67 9.69 4.92
C LYS A 299 -14.48 10.51 3.66
N ALA A 300 -14.62 11.83 3.79
CA ALA A 300 -14.28 12.77 2.74
C ALA A 300 -12.75 12.90 2.65
N LEU A 301 -12.22 12.78 1.44
CA LEU A 301 -10.78 12.81 1.19
C LEU A 301 -10.37 14.03 0.39
N VAL A 302 -9.22 14.61 0.76
CA VAL A 302 -8.41 15.50 -0.08
C VAL A 302 -7.10 14.79 -0.35
N THR A 303 -6.84 14.47 -1.62
CA THR A 303 -5.73 13.59 -2.01
C THR A 303 -4.94 14.18 -3.18
N SER A 304 -3.88 13.49 -3.62
CA SER A 304 -3.16 13.85 -4.84
C SER A 304 -3.98 13.52 -6.10
N ASP A 305 -3.65 14.21 -7.21
CA ASP A 305 -4.22 13.98 -8.54
C ASP A 305 -3.28 13.19 -9.48
N ILE A 306 -2.24 12.58 -8.93
CA ILE A 306 -1.21 11.87 -9.69
C ILE A 306 -1.74 10.53 -10.18
N GLY A 307 -1.41 10.16 -11.39
CA GLY A 307 -1.81 9.01 -12.21
C GLY A 307 -2.69 7.91 -11.58
N TRP A 308 -2.20 7.22 -10.55
CA TRP A 308 -2.97 6.16 -9.86
C TRP A 308 -4.24 6.67 -9.16
N ALA A 309 -4.28 7.95 -8.79
CA ALA A 309 -5.39 8.55 -8.04
C ALA A 309 -6.71 8.50 -8.83
N GLN A 310 -6.63 8.72 -10.13
CA GLN A 310 -7.80 8.72 -11.02
C GLN A 310 -8.38 7.32 -11.22
N GLU A 311 -7.60 6.28 -11.00
CA GLU A 311 -8.11 4.91 -11.02
C GLU A 311 -8.92 4.60 -9.75
N MET A 312 -8.61 5.27 -8.63
CA MET A 312 -9.26 5.05 -7.33
C MET A 312 -10.41 6.02 -7.06
N MET A 313 -10.22 7.31 -7.34
CA MET A 313 -11.17 8.37 -6.99
C MET A 313 -11.73 9.09 -8.21
N VAL A 314 -12.90 9.72 -8.02
CA VAL A 314 -13.51 10.64 -9.00
C VAL A 314 -13.53 12.03 -8.36
N HIS A 315 -12.79 12.97 -8.95
CA HIS A 315 -12.68 14.35 -8.44
C HIS A 315 -14.04 15.04 -8.39
N GLY A 316 -14.37 15.63 -7.25
CA GLY A 316 -15.64 16.31 -7.02
C GLY A 316 -16.83 15.40 -6.68
N GLU A 317 -16.68 14.07 -6.79
CA GLU A 317 -17.73 13.09 -6.48
C GLU A 317 -17.42 12.23 -5.26
N THR A 318 -16.18 11.70 -5.18
CA THR A 318 -15.74 10.83 -4.08
C THR A 318 -14.75 11.51 -3.15
N GLY A 319 -14.41 12.76 -3.42
CA GLY A 319 -13.44 13.59 -2.72
C GLY A 319 -12.84 14.62 -3.66
N PHE A 320 -11.85 15.36 -3.18
CA PHE A 320 -11.08 16.29 -4.00
C PHE A 320 -9.66 15.77 -4.25
N MET A 321 -9.22 15.89 -5.50
CA MET A 321 -7.86 15.56 -5.89
C MET A 321 -7.12 16.82 -6.32
N VAL A 322 -5.87 17.00 -5.87
CA VAL A 322 -5.04 18.18 -6.16
C VAL A 322 -3.57 17.80 -6.12
N HIS A 323 -2.76 18.37 -7.03
CA HIS A 323 -1.32 18.14 -6.97
C HIS A 323 -0.75 18.63 -5.63
N PRO A 324 0.08 17.84 -4.92
CA PRO A 324 0.54 18.17 -3.57
C PRO A 324 1.18 19.55 -3.45
N SER A 325 1.90 20.01 -4.48
CA SER A 325 2.55 21.34 -4.49
C SER A 325 1.59 22.51 -4.67
N LYS A 326 0.32 22.27 -5.02
CA LYS A 326 -0.70 23.32 -5.14
C LYS A 326 -1.35 23.63 -3.79
N HIS A 327 -0.55 24.19 -2.88
CA HIS A 327 -0.96 24.41 -1.48
C HIS A 327 -2.23 25.27 -1.35
N ALA A 328 -2.42 26.27 -2.21
CA ALA A 328 -3.63 27.12 -2.18
C ALA A 328 -4.90 26.34 -2.48
N ASP A 329 -4.86 25.48 -3.52
CA ASP A 329 -5.99 24.64 -3.90
C ASP A 329 -6.27 23.58 -2.83
N MET A 330 -5.22 22.97 -2.29
CA MET A 330 -5.34 22.02 -1.15
C MET A 330 -6.02 22.70 0.05
N THR A 331 -5.58 23.92 0.40
CA THR A 331 -6.21 24.72 1.46
C THR A 331 -7.69 24.98 1.18
N ALA A 332 -8.02 25.37 -0.06
CA ALA A 332 -9.40 25.66 -0.46
C ALA A 332 -10.30 24.41 -0.37
N TYR A 333 -9.81 23.24 -0.80
CA TYR A 333 -10.54 21.98 -0.69
C TYR A 333 -10.71 21.53 0.75
N LEU A 334 -9.67 21.62 1.58
CA LEU A 334 -9.79 21.33 3.01
C LEU A 334 -10.81 22.25 3.68
N LYS A 335 -10.74 23.55 3.41
CA LYS A 335 -11.72 24.52 3.93
C LYS A 335 -13.15 24.17 3.50
N ARG A 336 -13.35 23.90 2.20
CA ARG A 336 -14.66 23.53 1.66
C ARG A 336 -15.23 22.27 2.33
N MET A 337 -14.39 21.23 2.53
CA MET A 337 -14.80 20.01 3.22
C MET A 337 -15.15 20.24 4.70
N LEU A 338 -14.49 21.19 5.37
CA LEU A 338 -14.79 21.54 6.76
C LEU A 338 -16.07 22.38 6.86
N ASP A 339 -16.32 23.29 5.90
CA ASP A 339 -17.47 24.19 5.90
C ASP A 339 -18.77 23.51 5.46
N ASP A 340 -18.71 22.62 4.46
CA ASP A 340 -19.89 22.02 3.83
C ASP A 340 -20.08 20.57 4.28
N LYS A 341 -20.79 20.39 5.40
CA LYS A 341 -21.12 19.08 5.96
C LYS A 341 -21.93 18.21 4.99
N VAL A 342 -22.86 18.81 4.23
CA VAL A 342 -23.71 18.06 3.31
C VAL A 342 -22.90 17.48 2.17
N LEU A 343 -22.06 18.31 1.55
CA LEU A 343 -21.12 17.88 0.50
C LEU A 343 -20.18 16.78 1.01
N ARG A 344 -19.60 16.99 2.20
CA ARG A 344 -18.67 16.04 2.82
C ARG A 344 -19.28 14.66 3.02
N ILE A 345 -20.50 14.62 3.59
CA ILE A 345 -21.23 13.36 3.81
C ILE A 345 -21.56 12.69 2.48
N GLN A 346 -22.01 13.46 1.49
CA GLN A 346 -22.35 12.90 0.18
C GLN A 346 -21.12 12.31 -0.52
N MET A 347 -19.99 13.00 -0.50
CA MET A 347 -18.73 12.49 -1.07
C MET A 347 -18.26 11.23 -0.35
N GLY A 348 -18.34 11.17 0.96
CA GLY A 348 -18.02 9.98 1.75
C GLY A 348 -18.87 8.77 1.37
N LYS A 349 -20.19 8.94 1.22
CA LYS A 349 -21.10 7.89 0.74
C LYS A 349 -20.76 7.41 -0.66
N ASN A 350 -20.46 8.34 -1.58
CA ASN A 350 -20.05 8.00 -2.93
C ASN A 350 -18.71 7.23 -2.94
N ALA A 351 -17.76 7.65 -2.09
CA ALA A 351 -16.49 6.97 -1.94
C ALA A 351 -16.65 5.51 -1.48
N ARG A 352 -17.48 5.26 -0.45
CA ARG A 352 -17.78 3.91 0.01
C ARG A 352 -18.51 3.08 -1.05
N LYS A 353 -19.48 3.67 -1.76
CA LYS A 353 -20.17 3.00 -2.86
C LYS A 353 -19.16 2.52 -3.90
N ARG A 354 -18.24 3.39 -4.32
CA ARG A 354 -17.18 3.06 -5.29
C ARG A 354 -16.28 1.93 -4.79
N VAL A 355 -15.91 1.94 -3.48
CA VAL A 355 -15.12 0.85 -2.89
C VAL A 355 -15.86 -0.48 -3.01
N LYS A 356 -17.13 -0.53 -2.66
CA LYS A 356 -17.93 -1.76 -2.73
C LYS A 356 -18.07 -2.30 -4.16
N GLU A 357 -18.21 -1.41 -5.12
CA GLU A 357 -18.43 -1.77 -6.54
C GLU A 357 -17.15 -2.18 -7.27
N HIS A 358 -15.98 -1.66 -6.86
CA HIS A 358 -14.75 -1.81 -7.63
C HIS A 358 -13.57 -2.40 -6.86
N PHE A 359 -13.50 -2.24 -5.53
CA PHE A 359 -12.29 -2.52 -4.75
C PHE A 359 -12.52 -3.41 -3.53
N SER A 360 -13.75 -3.87 -3.32
CA SER A 360 -14.03 -4.83 -2.25
C SER A 360 -13.36 -6.16 -2.52
N THR A 361 -13.04 -6.88 -1.43
CA THR A 361 -12.48 -8.24 -1.55
C THR A 361 -13.34 -9.16 -2.41
N ASP A 362 -14.68 -9.02 -2.34
CA ASP A 362 -15.62 -9.84 -3.12
C ASP A 362 -15.47 -9.62 -4.64
N VAL A 363 -15.23 -8.38 -5.08
CA VAL A 363 -15.04 -8.04 -6.49
C VAL A 363 -13.65 -8.43 -6.98
N ILE A 364 -12.63 -8.06 -6.21
CA ILE A 364 -11.24 -8.25 -6.62
C ILE A 364 -10.82 -9.72 -6.57
N VAL A 365 -11.38 -10.53 -5.68
CA VAL A 365 -11.07 -11.96 -5.60
C VAL A 365 -11.45 -12.71 -6.86
N GLU A 366 -12.59 -12.39 -7.48
CA GLU A 366 -13.02 -13.03 -8.73
C GLU A 366 -12.05 -12.70 -9.88
N GLN A 367 -11.58 -11.47 -9.97
CA GLN A 367 -10.58 -11.08 -10.97
C GLN A 367 -9.26 -11.85 -10.78
N ASN A 368 -8.83 -12.06 -9.53
CA ASN A 368 -7.64 -12.85 -9.24
C ASN A 368 -7.83 -14.31 -9.58
N ILE A 369 -8.98 -14.92 -9.24
CA ILE A 369 -9.30 -16.32 -9.58
C ILE A 369 -9.29 -16.50 -11.10
N PHE A 370 -9.92 -15.57 -11.84
CA PHE A 370 -9.93 -15.61 -13.30
C PHE A 370 -8.49 -15.53 -13.85
N TYR A 371 -7.70 -14.59 -13.39
CA TYR A 371 -6.31 -14.44 -13.81
C TYR A 371 -5.46 -15.69 -13.54
N TYR A 372 -5.56 -16.30 -12.35
CA TYR A 372 -4.81 -17.53 -12.04
C TYR A 372 -5.24 -18.71 -12.89
N LYS A 373 -6.54 -18.82 -13.21
CA LYS A 373 -7.03 -19.85 -14.14
C LYS A 373 -6.46 -19.66 -15.55
N GLU A 374 -6.50 -18.43 -16.08
CA GLU A 374 -5.88 -18.13 -17.38
C GLU A 374 -4.38 -18.46 -17.38
N LEU A 375 -3.66 -18.11 -16.32
CA LEU A 375 -2.23 -18.40 -16.19
C LEU A 375 -1.94 -19.91 -16.20
N LEU A 376 -2.87 -20.74 -15.72
CA LEU A 376 -2.80 -22.20 -15.68
C LEU A 376 -3.42 -22.89 -16.91
N GLY A 377 -4.03 -22.14 -17.82
CA GLY A 377 -4.74 -22.68 -18.98
C GLY A 377 -6.04 -23.43 -18.62
N LEU A 378 -6.73 -23.02 -17.53
CA LEU A 378 -7.97 -23.62 -17.00
C LEU A 378 -9.22 -22.83 -17.39
#